data_a969507e221cff64e23cfa6786dde649
#
_entry.id   a969507e221cff64e23cfa6786dde649
#
_cell.length_a   1.000
_cell.length_b   1.000
_cell.length_c   1.000
_cell.angle_alpha   90.00
_cell.angle_beta   90.00
_cell.angle_gamma   90.00
#
_symmetry.space_group_name_H-M   'P 1'
#
loop_
_entity.id
_entity.type
_entity.pdbx_description
1 polymer ?
#
loop_
_entity_poly.entity_id
_entity_poly.type
_entity_poly.pdbx_seq_one_letter_code
_entity_poly.pdbx_strand_id
1 'polypeptide(L)'
;SIPLAAVDGIDAILTGHSHLVFPSSTYDNLPGLDTAAGTIMGKPGVMGGFWGSHMGLIDLMIERDGGGWRVLSHTSEARPIYTRGEDRKITPTVESVPAVLASVQQQHDETLAYVRRAVGQTDAPLHSYFALVADDPSVQIVSNAQQWYIEQMMVGTPHEGLPILSAAAPFKAGGRGGPDYYTDVPVGDVAIKNVSDLY
;
A
#
# COMPACT_ATOMS: atom_id res chain seq x y z
N SER A 1 7.11 -7.45 -14.42
CA SER A 1 7.15 -6.37 -15.45
C SER A 1 8.12 -6.67 -16.58
N ILE A 2 9.32 -7.21 -16.31
CA ILE A 2 10.33 -7.51 -17.34
C ILE A 2 9.80 -8.41 -18.45
N PRO A 3 9.15 -9.57 -18.18
CA PRO A 3 8.59 -10.41 -19.24
C PRO A 3 7.52 -9.70 -20.10
N LEU A 4 6.69 -8.84 -19.48
CA LEU A 4 5.69 -8.05 -20.23
C LEU A 4 6.37 -7.01 -21.12
N ALA A 5 7.45 -6.39 -20.66
CA ALA A 5 8.21 -5.45 -21.45
C ALA A 5 8.85 -6.07 -22.71
N ALA A 6 9.10 -7.37 -22.70
CA ALA A 6 9.65 -8.08 -23.85
C ALA A 6 8.60 -8.40 -24.92
N VAL A 7 7.31 -8.21 -24.67
CA VAL A 7 6.23 -8.49 -25.64
C VAL A 7 6.22 -7.43 -26.74
N ASP A 8 6.13 -7.87 -27.99
CA ASP A 8 6.00 -6.96 -29.14
C ASP A 8 4.66 -6.21 -29.11
N GLY A 9 4.67 -4.99 -29.61
CA GLY A 9 3.48 -4.12 -29.64
C GLY A 9 3.17 -3.40 -28.31
N ILE A 10 4.02 -3.51 -27.29
CA ILE A 10 3.97 -2.69 -26.09
C ILE A 10 5.00 -1.57 -26.22
N ASP A 11 4.58 -0.33 -26.17
CA ASP A 11 5.44 0.86 -26.34
C ASP A 11 5.84 1.53 -25.05
N ALA A 12 5.06 1.35 -23.98
CA ALA A 12 5.33 1.91 -22.66
C ALA A 12 4.73 1.03 -21.56
N ILE A 13 5.26 1.13 -20.33
CA ILE A 13 4.87 0.25 -19.22
C ILE A 13 4.62 1.07 -17.96
N LEU A 14 3.40 1.00 -17.45
CA LEU A 14 3.07 1.49 -16.12
C LEU A 14 2.98 0.30 -15.16
N THR A 15 3.70 0.39 -14.05
CA THR A 15 3.78 -0.69 -13.06
C THR A 15 3.34 -0.21 -11.68
N GLY A 16 3.07 -1.16 -10.78
CA GLY A 16 2.63 -0.89 -9.42
C GLY A 16 2.78 -2.10 -8.51
N HIS A 17 1.95 -2.20 -7.48
CA HIS A 17 1.81 -3.31 -6.52
C HIS A 17 2.97 -3.45 -5.53
N SER A 18 4.23 -3.39 -5.94
CA SER A 18 5.38 -3.54 -5.04
C SER A 18 5.64 -2.32 -4.15
N HIS A 19 4.90 -1.21 -4.35
CA HIS A 19 5.04 0.05 -3.62
C HIS A 19 6.43 0.71 -3.74
N LEU A 20 7.20 0.32 -4.75
CA LEU A 20 8.50 0.89 -5.04
C LEU A 20 8.39 1.99 -6.11
N VAL A 21 9.48 2.72 -6.31
CA VAL A 21 9.55 3.81 -7.30
C VAL A 21 10.50 3.42 -8.43
N PHE A 22 10.03 3.54 -9.68
CA PHE A 22 10.88 3.39 -10.86
C PHE A 22 10.62 4.58 -11.83
N PRO A 23 11.66 5.18 -12.42
CA PRO A 23 13.09 4.90 -12.21
C PRO A 23 13.60 5.37 -10.84
N SER A 24 14.49 4.59 -10.24
CA SER A 24 15.20 4.95 -9.02
C SER A 24 16.42 4.04 -8.82
N SER A 25 17.35 4.44 -7.97
CA SER A 25 18.55 3.67 -7.64
C SER A 25 18.28 2.29 -7.02
N THR A 26 17.08 2.05 -6.51
CA THR A 26 16.65 0.74 -6.02
C THR A 26 16.79 -0.37 -7.08
N TYR A 27 16.73 0.01 -8.34
CA TYR A 27 16.78 -0.90 -9.48
C TYR A 27 18.10 -0.85 -10.26
N ASP A 28 19.11 -0.15 -9.75
CA ASP A 28 20.43 -0.09 -10.39
C ASP A 28 21.04 -1.49 -10.51
N ASN A 29 21.68 -1.72 -11.63
CA ASN A 29 22.35 -2.98 -11.99
C ASN A 29 21.44 -4.22 -12.11
N LEU A 30 20.13 -4.06 -12.13
CA LEU A 30 19.23 -5.18 -12.41
C LEU A 30 19.12 -5.43 -13.92
N PRO A 31 19.26 -6.69 -14.37
CA PRO A 31 19.20 -7.03 -15.79
C PRO A 31 17.87 -6.60 -16.44
N GLY A 32 17.96 -5.96 -17.60
CA GLY A 32 16.78 -5.49 -18.35
C GLY A 32 16.18 -4.17 -17.87
N LEU A 33 16.81 -3.51 -16.88
CA LEU A 33 16.40 -2.20 -16.40
C LEU A 33 17.54 -1.18 -16.64
N ASP A 34 17.16 0.00 -17.12
CA ASP A 34 18.03 1.16 -17.21
C ASP A 34 17.37 2.30 -16.44
N THR A 35 17.89 2.56 -15.23
CA THR A 35 17.32 3.58 -14.34
C THR A 35 17.62 5.00 -14.79
N ALA A 36 18.70 5.21 -15.52
CA ALA A 36 19.07 6.51 -16.07
C ALA A 36 18.18 6.89 -17.27
N ALA A 37 17.88 5.92 -18.15
CA ALA A 37 16.97 6.11 -19.28
C ALA A 37 15.49 5.94 -18.89
N GLY A 38 15.21 5.39 -17.69
CA GLY A 38 13.85 5.08 -17.25
C GLY A 38 13.19 3.98 -18.09
N THR A 39 13.97 2.93 -18.45
CA THR A 39 13.44 1.88 -19.34
C THR A 39 13.45 0.49 -18.70
N ILE A 40 12.49 -0.32 -19.14
CA ILE A 40 12.35 -1.74 -18.86
C ILE A 40 12.46 -2.48 -20.20
N MET A 41 13.50 -3.27 -20.41
CA MET A 41 13.81 -3.93 -21.70
C MET A 41 13.84 -2.93 -22.87
N GLY A 42 14.38 -1.72 -22.65
CA GLY A 42 14.45 -0.66 -23.64
C GLY A 42 13.16 0.13 -23.88
N LYS A 43 12.06 -0.21 -23.20
CA LYS A 43 10.77 0.48 -23.30
C LYS A 43 10.57 1.42 -22.10
N PRO A 44 10.04 2.65 -22.30
CA PRO A 44 9.78 3.57 -21.20
C PRO A 44 8.87 2.94 -20.16
N GLY A 45 9.23 3.10 -18.89
CA GLY A 45 8.50 2.54 -17.77
C GLY A 45 8.45 3.46 -16.57
N VAL A 46 7.38 3.37 -15.78
CA VAL A 46 7.26 4.08 -14.50
C VAL A 46 6.58 3.22 -13.43
N MET A 47 6.96 3.48 -12.18
CA MET A 47 6.26 3.04 -10.98
C MET A 47 6.21 4.19 -9.98
N GLY A 48 5.01 4.63 -9.61
CA GLY A 48 4.77 5.84 -8.81
C GLY A 48 4.75 5.64 -7.29
N GLY A 49 5.35 4.57 -6.76
CA GLY A 49 5.30 4.30 -5.33
C GLY A 49 3.92 3.87 -4.84
N PHE A 50 3.45 4.46 -3.76
CA PHE A 50 2.15 4.17 -3.17
C PHE A 50 1.55 5.43 -2.51
N TRP A 51 0.23 5.42 -2.31
CA TRP A 51 -0.54 6.51 -1.71
C TRP A 51 -0.29 7.89 -2.35
N GLY A 52 -0.04 7.92 -3.65
CA GLY A 52 0.22 9.17 -4.37
C GLY A 52 1.56 9.83 -4.04
N SER A 53 2.53 9.08 -3.49
CA SER A 53 3.85 9.62 -3.11
C SER A 53 4.65 10.18 -4.29
N HIS A 54 4.42 9.65 -5.48
CA HIS A 54 5.08 10.09 -6.71
C HIS A 54 4.10 10.13 -7.88
N MET A 55 4.31 11.05 -8.78
CA MET A 55 3.69 11.07 -10.09
C MET A 55 4.62 10.42 -11.10
N GLY A 56 4.21 9.31 -11.71
CA GLY A 56 4.92 8.70 -12.83
C GLY A 56 4.60 9.42 -14.13
N LEU A 57 5.63 9.86 -14.87
CA LEU A 57 5.49 10.47 -16.16
C LEU A 57 6.22 9.67 -17.22
N ILE A 58 5.58 9.50 -18.37
CA ILE A 58 6.20 9.03 -19.61
C ILE A 58 5.79 10.00 -20.70
N ASP A 59 6.75 10.69 -21.29
CA ASP A 59 6.55 11.51 -22.48
C ASP A 59 7.06 10.74 -23.69
N LEU A 60 6.22 10.63 -24.73
CA LEU A 60 6.53 9.96 -25.98
C LEU A 60 6.53 10.97 -27.14
N MET A 61 7.63 11.03 -27.87
CA MET A 61 7.65 11.66 -29.18
C MET A 61 7.25 10.60 -30.22
N ILE A 62 6.16 10.81 -30.88
CA ILE A 62 5.62 9.85 -31.86
C ILE A 62 5.57 10.43 -33.26
N GLU A 63 5.77 9.58 -34.27
CA GLU A 63 5.67 9.89 -35.68
C GLU A 63 4.71 8.95 -36.37
N ARG A 64 4.03 9.42 -37.41
CA ARG A 64 3.16 8.59 -38.23
C ARG A 64 4.01 7.73 -39.17
N ASP A 65 3.76 6.41 -39.16
CA ASP A 65 4.47 5.44 -39.98
C ASP A 65 3.49 4.47 -40.67
N GLY A 66 3.27 4.67 -41.97
CA GLY A 66 2.53 3.77 -42.85
C GLY A 66 1.05 3.51 -42.52
N GLY A 67 0.48 3.99 -41.51
CA GLY A 67 -0.90 3.72 -41.03
C GLY A 67 -0.98 3.47 -39.53
N GLY A 68 0.19 3.36 -38.87
CA GLY A 68 0.38 3.29 -37.44
C GLY A 68 1.14 4.47 -36.88
N TRP A 69 1.67 4.29 -35.69
CA TRP A 69 2.51 5.26 -34.99
C TRP A 69 3.81 4.57 -34.54
N ARG A 70 4.89 5.31 -34.57
CA ARG A 70 6.20 4.86 -34.10
C ARG A 70 6.71 5.82 -33.04
N VAL A 71 7.23 5.29 -31.95
CA VAL A 71 7.92 6.08 -30.92
C VAL A 71 9.32 6.42 -31.40
N LEU A 72 9.64 7.72 -31.48
CA LEU A 72 10.96 8.22 -31.89
C LEU A 72 11.89 8.39 -30.68
N SER A 73 11.35 8.94 -29.59
CA SER A 73 12.07 9.13 -28.35
C SER A 73 11.09 9.16 -27.17
N HIS A 74 11.61 9.02 -25.98
CA HIS A 74 10.84 9.07 -24.76
C HIS A 74 11.64 9.66 -23.61
N THR A 75 10.93 10.11 -22.57
CA THR A 75 11.47 10.33 -21.23
C THR A 75 10.59 9.63 -20.21
N SER A 76 11.18 9.15 -19.12
CA SER A 76 10.46 8.52 -18.03
C SER A 76 11.00 9.04 -16.70
N GLU A 77 10.11 9.48 -15.84
CA GLU A 77 10.49 9.97 -14.51
C GLU A 77 9.40 9.68 -13.46
N ALA A 78 9.80 9.60 -12.20
CA ALA A 78 8.90 9.54 -11.06
C ALA A 78 9.14 10.79 -10.19
N ARG A 79 8.20 11.74 -10.22
CA ARG A 79 8.27 13.01 -9.48
C ARG A 79 7.69 12.85 -8.09
N PRO A 80 8.47 13.02 -7.01
CA PRO A 80 7.95 12.96 -5.65
C PRO A 80 7.09 14.19 -5.34
N ILE A 81 5.99 14.02 -4.60
CA ILE A 81 5.20 15.13 -4.04
C ILE A 81 5.76 15.63 -2.71
N TYR A 82 6.67 14.89 -2.11
CA TYR A 82 7.43 15.28 -0.93
C TYR A 82 8.81 14.61 -0.91
N THR A 83 9.72 15.17 -0.15
CA THR A 83 10.98 14.54 0.25
C THR A 83 10.97 14.26 1.75
N ARG A 84 11.78 13.30 2.18
CA ARG A 84 11.96 12.98 3.60
C ARG A 84 13.43 13.20 3.96
N GLY A 85 13.68 14.09 4.91
CA GLY A 85 15.02 14.34 5.46
C GLY A 85 15.53 13.20 6.32
N GLU A 86 16.80 13.28 6.75
CA GLU A 86 17.40 12.31 7.68
C GLU A 86 16.69 12.28 9.04
N ASP A 87 16.15 13.42 9.45
CA ASP A 87 15.28 13.59 10.64
C ASP A 87 13.86 13.02 10.46
N ARG A 88 13.61 12.32 9.33
CA ARG A 88 12.31 11.80 8.89
C ARG A 88 11.23 12.88 8.66
N LYS A 89 11.59 14.15 8.70
CA LYS A 89 10.66 15.25 8.43
C LYS A 89 10.28 15.26 6.95
N ILE A 90 8.99 15.39 6.71
CA ILE A 90 8.43 15.51 5.36
C ILE A 90 8.46 16.98 4.94
N THR A 91 9.00 17.22 3.75
CA THR A 91 8.99 18.53 3.09
C THR A 91 8.26 18.39 1.75
N PRO A 92 7.13 19.08 1.54
CA PRO A 92 6.42 19.07 0.27
C PRO A 92 7.32 19.60 -0.86
N THR A 93 7.22 18.99 -2.04
CA THR A 93 7.88 19.44 -3.27
C THR A 93 6.93 20.22 -4.18
N VAL A 94 5.64 20.15 -3.89
CA VAL A 94 4.57 20.83 -4.64
C VAL A 94 3.53 21.38 -3.68
N GLU A 95 2.88 22.46 -4.06
CA GLU A 95 1.76 23.03 -3.31
C GLU A 95 0.47 22.25 -3.60
N SER A 96 -0.39 22.19 -2.58
CA SER A 96 -1.73 21.63 -2.75
C SER A 96 -2.59 22.54 -3.62
N VAL A 97 -3.36 21.97 -4.54
CA VAL A 97 -4.31 22.71 -5.36
C VAL A 97 -5.62 22.93 -4.60
N PRO A 98 -5.98 24.19 -4.24
CA PRO A 98 -7.16 24.46 -3.40
C PRO A 98 -8.48 23.89 -3.98
N ALA A 99 -8.65 23.95 -5.30
CA ALA A 99 -9.84 23.41 -5.94
C ALA A 99 -9.96 21.88 -5.80
N VAL A 100 -8.84 21.15 -5.81
CA VAL A 100 -8.81 19.70 -5.58
C VAL A 100 -9.15 19.40 -4.12
N LEU A 101 -8.55 20.12 -3.17
CA LEU A 101 -8.87 19.98 -1.74
C LEU A 101 -10.35 20.21 -1.48
N ALA A 102 -10.89 21.29 -2.00
CA ALA A 102 -12.32 21.62 -1.84
C ALA A 102 -13.24 20.54 -2.42
N SER A 103 -12.86 19.93 -3.55
CA SER A 103 -13.67 18.90 -4.19
C SER A 103 -13.75 17.58 -3.42
N VAL A 104 -12.80 17.30 -2.54
CA VAL A 104 -12.75 16.03 -1.74
C VAL A 104 -12.99 16.26 -0.24
N GLN A 105 -13.18 17.52 0.19
CA GLN A 105 -13.27 17.86 1.62
C GLN A 105 -14.41 17.13 2.32
N GLN A 106 -15.58 17.08 1.70
CA GLN A 106 -16.74 16.40 2.28
C GLN A 106 -16.45 14.91 2.51
N GLN A 107 -15.93 14.22 1.50
CA GLN A 107 -15.60 12.79 1.60
C GLN A 107 -14.51 12.52 2.64
N HIS A 108 -13.55 13.43 2.75
CA HIS A 108 -12.53 13.36 3.78
C HIS A 108 -13.12 13.44 5.19
N ASP A 109 -13.98 14.44 5.43
CA ASP A 109 -14.62 14.64 6.75
C ASP A 109 -15.54 13.48 7.12
N GLU A 110 -16.34 12.99 6.16
CA GLU A 110 -17.19 11.81 6.33
C GLU A 110 -16.38 10.55 6.64
N THR A 111 -15.24 10.36 5.94
CA THR A 111 -14.33 9.24 6.20
C THR A 111 -13.73 9.33 7.60
N LEU A 112 -13.26 10.50 8.02
CA LEU A 112 -12.74 10.69 9.37
C LEU A 112 -13.80 10.42 10.45
N ALA A 113 -15.02 10.90 10.24
CA ALA A 113 -16.13 10.63 11.15
C ALA A 113 -16.45 9.12 11.23
N TYR A 114 -16.47 8.45 10.09
CA TYR A 114 -16.73 7.00 10.01
C TYR A 114 -15.65 6.19 10.73
N VAL A 115 -14.35 6.41 10.40
CA VAL A 115 -13.26 5.59 10.97
C VAL A 115 -13.02 5.84 12.45
N ARG A 116 -13.46 7.00 12.97
CA ARG A 116 -13.39 7.37 14.40
C ARG A 116 -14.59 6.89 15.20
N ARG A 117 -15.61 6.33 14.57
CA ARG A 117 -16.78 5.81 15.27
C ARG A 117 -16.39 4.65 16.18
N ALA A 118 -16.74 4.74 17.45
CA ALA A 118 -16.54 3.67 18.41
C ALA A 118 -17.40 2.46 18.03
N VAL A 119 -16.83 1.26 18.10
CA VAL A 119 -17.48 -0.03 17.84
C VAL A 119 -17.46 -0.95 19.06
N GLY A 120 -16.69 -0.61 20.08
CA GLY A 120 -16.59 -1.35 21.32
C GLY A 120 -15.62 -0.68 22.29
N GLN A 121 -15.28 -1.41 23.34
CA GLN A 121 -14.32 -0.99 24.35
C GLN A 121 -13.39 -2.14 24.72
N THR A 122 -12.18 -1.83 25.13
CA THR A 122 -11.22 -2.79 25.69
C THR A 122 -10.77 -2.32 27.07
N ASP A 123 -10.65 -3.26 28.00
CA ASP A 123 -10.13 -3.06 29.35
C ASP A 123 -8.63 -3.35 29.49
N ALA A 124 -8.02 -3.86 28.40
CA ALA A 124 -6.59 -4.12 28.30
C ALA A 124 -6.04 -3.58 26.97
N PRO A 125 -4.76 -3.17 26.89
CA PRO A 125 -4.17 -2.71 25.64
C PRO A 125 -4.05 -3.86 24.65
N LEU A 126 -4.32 -3.58 23.36
CA LEU A 126 -4.13 -4.53 22.27
C LEU A 126 -2.94 -4.05 21.43
N HIS A 127 -1.79 -4.70 21.58
CA HIS A 127 -0.56 -4.33 20.89
C HIS A 127 0.04 -5.53 20.17
N SER A 128 0.98 -5.28 19.23
CA SER A 128 1.68 -6.30 18.45
C SER A 128 3.19 -6.35 18.71
N TYR A 129 3.65 -5.80 19.83
CA TYR A 129 5.08 -5.66 20.13
C TYR A 129 5.82 -7.01 20.20
N PHE A 130 5.16 -8.06 20.65
CA PHE A 130 5.73 -9.38 20.82
C PHE A 130 5.17 -10.43 19.86
N ALA A 131 4.34 -10.03 18.90
CA ALA A 131 3.59 -10.91 18.01
C ALA A 131 4.43 -11.91 17.19
N LEU A 132 5.74 -11.64 17.00
CA LEU A 132 6.65 -12.54 16.29
C LEU A 132 7.38 -13.55 17.21
N VAL A 133 7.27 -13.41 18.53
CA VAL A 133 8.08 -14.20 19.48
C VAL A 133 7.29 -14.77 20.68
N ALA A 134 6.06 -14.30 20.89
CA ALA A 134 5.20 -14.73 21.99
C ALA A 134 3.72 -14.56 21.65
N ASP A 135 2.85 -15.08 22.51
CA ASP A 135 1.42 -14.78 22.49
C ASP A 135 1.22 -13.26 22.60
N ASP A 136 0.34 -12.76 21.75
CA ASP A 136 0.17 -11.32 21.58
C ASP A 136 -1.31 -10.97 21.46
N PRO A 137 -1.80 -9.96 22.21
CA PRO A 137 -3.22 -9.64 22.29
C PRO A 137 -3.82 -9.24 20.94
N SER A 138 -3.05 -8.60 20.05
CA SER A 138 -3.54 -8.18 18.73
C SER A 138 -3.82 -9.39 17.83
N VAL A 139 -2.94 -10.40 17.85
CA VAL A 139 -3.12 -11.64 17.08
C VAL A 139 -4.22 -12.50 17.70
N GLN A 140 -4.27 -12.56 19.04
CA GLN A 140 -5.26 -13.37 19.74
C GLN A 140 -6.69 -12.87 19.52
N ILE A 141 -6.92 -11.56 19.58
CA ILE A 141 -8.28 -11.00 19.34
C ILE A 141 -8.77 -11.28 17.93
N VAL A 142 -7.88 -11.21 16.93
CA VAL A 142 -8.22 -11.54 15.53
C VAL A 142 -8.57 -13.04 15.41
N SER A 143 -7.76 -13.91 15.99
CA SER A 143 -8.02 -15.36 16.01
C SER A 143 -9.35 -15.69 16.68
N ASN A 144 -9.64 -15.07 17.81
CA ASN A 144 -10.90 -15.24 18.54
C ASN A 144 -12.12 -14.76 17.71
N ALA A 145 -11.97 -13.63 17.01
CA ALA A 145 -13.03 -13.10 16.16
C ALA A 145 -13.32 -14.01 14.97
N GLN A 146 -12.30 -14.57 14.34
CA GLN A 146 -12.43 -15.54 13.25
C GLN A 146 -13.14 -16.82 13.73
N GLN A 147 -12.70 -17.36 14.87
CA GLN A 147 -13.32 -18.54 15.48
C GLN A 147 -14.78 -18.30 15.79
N TRP A 148 -15.08 -17.21 16.51
CA TRP A 148 -16.47 -16.85 16.85
C TRP A 148 -17.35 -16.73 15.60
N TYR A 149 -16.86 -16.07 14.54
CA TYR A 149 -17.65 -15.90 13.32
C TYR A 149 -17.96 -17.23 12.64
N ILE A 150 -17.00 -18.14 12.55
CA ILE A 150 -17.20 -19.46 11.96
C ILE A 150 -18.16 -20.29 12.83
N GLU A 151 -18.04 -20.26 14.17
CA GLU A 151 -18.98 -20.91 15.07
C GLU A 151 -20.43 -20.51 14.80
N GLN A 152 -20.68 -19.21 14.61
CA GLN A 152 -22.04 -18.72 14.26
C GLN A 152 -22.52 -19.26 12.91
N MET A 153 -21.65 -19.34 11.92
CA MET A 153 -22.01 -19.86 10.60
C MET A 153 -22.27 -21.35 10.57
N MET A 154 -21.72 -22.10 11.53
CA MET A 154 -21.87 -23.57 11.60
C MET A 154 -23.12 -24.01 12.34
N VAL A 155 -23.81 -23.11 13.05
CA VAL A 155 -25.05 -23.42 13.76
C VAL A 155 -26.10 -23.97 12.77
N GLY A 156 -26.72 -25.12 13.12
CA GLY A 156 -27.68 -25.80 12.27
C GLY A 156 -27.11 -26.52 11.05
N THR A 157 -25.81 -26.58 10.89
CA THR A 157 -25.15 -27.36 9.84
C THR A 157 -24.67 -28.73 10.35
N PRO A 158 -24.31 -29.69 9.47
CA PRO A 158 -23.69 -30.95 9.89
C PRO A 158 -22.32 -30.80 10.58
N HIS A 159 -21.76 -29.59 10.59
CA HIS A 159 -20.46 -29.26 11.16
C HIS A 159 -20.54 -28.54 12.51
N GLU A 160 -21.75 -28.32 13.02
CA GLU A 160 -21.97 -27.72 14.34
C GLU A 160 -21.25 -28.51 15.43
N GLY A 161 -20.52 -27.81 16.30
CA GLY A 161 -19.78 -28.43 17.41
C GLY A 161 -18.41 -29.04 17.04
N LEU A 162 -17.98 -28.95 15.79
CA LEU A 162 -16.61 -29.33 15.43
C LEU A 162 -15.61 -28.30 15.99
N PRO A 163 -14.43 -28.77 16.45
CA PRO A 163 -13.37 -27.85 16.88
C PRO A 163 -12.91 -26.97 15.72
N ILE A 164 -12.82 -25.67 15.98
CA ILE A 164 -12.36 -24.68 15.01
C ILE A 164 -10.96 -24.24 15.38
N LEU A 165 -10.05 -24.36 14.43
CA LEU A 165 -8.70 -23.80 14.51
C LEU A 165 -8.65 -22.49 13.75
N SER A 166 -8.11 -21.46 14.38
CA SER A 166 -7.89 -20.16 13.78
C SER A 166 -6.41 -19.83 13.74
N ALA A 167 -5.97 -19.16 12.69
CA ALA A 167 -4.61 -18.64 12.56
C ALA A 167 -4.67 -17.19 12.08
N ALA A 168 -3.94 -16.32 12.74
CA ALA A 168 -3.78 -14.93 12.35
C ALA A 168 -2.29 -14.54 12.39
N ALA A 169 -1.92 -13.55 11.60
CA ALA A 169 -0.60 -12.95 11.61
C ALA A 169 -0.73 -11.47 12.02
N PRO A 170 0.28 -10.89 12.69
CA PRO A 170 0.24 -9.47 13.02
C PRO A 170 0.23 -8.62 11.75
N PHE A 171 -0.66 -7.64 11.68
CA PHE A 171 -0.71 -6.69 10.57
C PHE A 171 0.50 -5.75 10.59
N LYS A 172 0.90 -5.29 11.79
CA LYS A 172 2.06 -4.45 12.02
C LYS A 172 2.94 -5.10 13.08
N ALA A 173 4.19 -5.40 12.77
CA ALA A 173 5.13 -6.02 13.70
C ALA A 173 6.58 -5.52 13.45
N GLY A 174 6.75 -4.23 13.18
CA GLY A 174 8.06 -3.64 12.87
C GLY A 174 8.57 -4.03 11.48
N GLY A 175 9.80 -4.54 11.39
CA GLY A 175 10.40 -4.99 10.14
C GLY A 175 10.60 -3.82 9.16
N ARG A 176 10.15 -3.98 7.90
CA ARG A 176 10.27 -2.95 6.87
C ARG A 176 9.50 -1.66 7.18
N GLY A 177 8.48 -1.74 8.02
CA GLY A 177 7.71 -0.57 8.48
C GLY A 177 8.47 0.33 9.45
N GLY A 178 9.56 -0.16 10.02
CA GLY A 178 10.42 0.56 10.95
C GLY A 178 10.12 0.27 12.42
N PRO A 179 10.88 0.90 13.34
CA PRO A 179 10.83 0.60 14.77
C PRO A 179 9.50 1.01 15.44
N ASP A 180 8.72 1.88 14.81
CA ASP A 180 7.45 2.36 15.35
C ASP A 180 6.24 1.72 14.65
N TYR A 181 6.46 0.73 13.79
CA TYR A 181 5.42 0.09 13.00
C TYR A 181 4.81 -1.09 13.74
N TYR A 182 3.97 -0.77 14.73
CA TYR A 182 3.24 -1.75 15.53
C TYR A 182 1.77 -1.35 15.64
N THR A 183 0.89 -2.32 15.84
CA THR A 183 -0.46 -2.07 16.33
C THR A 183 -0.36 -1.69 17.79
N ASP A 184 -1.08 -0.64 18.20
CA ASP A 184 -1.14 -0.16 19.58
C ASP A 184 -2.50 0.48 19.83
N VAL A 185 -3.42 -0.32 20.37
CA VAL A 185 -4.77 0.11 20.73
C VAL A 185 -4.81 0.27 22.26
N PRO A 186 -4.95 1.49 22.77
CA PRO A 186 -4.99 1.73 24.23
C PRO A 186 -6.30 1.24 24.84
N VAL A 187 -6.29 1.10 26.16
CA VAL A 187 -7.51 0.86 26.96
C VAL A 187 -8.55 1.96 26.71
N GLY A 188 -9.79 1.58 26.60
CA GLY A 188 -10.94 2.46 26.40
C GLY A 188 -11.68 2.20 25.10
N ASP A 189 -12.17 3.24 24.45
CA ASP A 189 -12.97 3.09 23.22
C ASP A 189 -12.13 2.56 22.05
N VAL A 190 -12.69 1.53 21.39
CA VAL A 190 -12.13 0.95 20.17
C VAL A 190 -12.95 1.47 18.98
N ALA A 191 -12.31 2.22 18.11
CA ALA A 191 -12.92 2.74 16.89
C ALA A 191 -12.64 1.84 15.68
N ILE A 192 -13.36 2.06 14.57
CA ILE A 192 -13.17 1.32 13.31
C ILE A 192 -11.70 1.35 12.87
N LYS A 193 -11.02 2.51 12.98
CA LYS A 193 -9.58 2.61 12.65
C LYS A 193 -8.70 1.67 13.46
N ASN A 194 -9.04 1.42 14.73
CA ASN A 194 -8.30 0.51 15.58
C ASN A 194 -8.49 -0.95 15.14
N VAL A 195 -9.72 -1.31 14.74
CA VAL A 195 -10.01 -2.63 14.17
C VAL A 195 -9.23 -2.86 12.88
N SER A 196 -9.15 -1.85 12.00
CA SER A 196 -8.36 -1.91 10.77
C SER A 196 -6.84 -2.00 11.01
N ASP A 197 -6.37 -1.62 12.19
CA ASP A 197 -4.97 -1.74 12.60
C ASP A 197 -4.62 -3.14 13.15
N LEU A 198 -5.64 -3.94 13.49
CA LEU A 198 -5.45 -5.30 13.99
C LEU A 198 -5.28 -6.31 12.84
N TYR A 199 -5.92 -6.02 11.68
CA TYR A 199 -5.96 -6.93 10.54
C TYR A 199 -5.99 -6.17 9.21
#